data_d9503f3095d58486a0478ef03026f7da
#
_entry.id   d9503f3095d58486a0478ef03026f7da
#
_cell.length_a   1.000
_cell.length_b   1.000
_cell.length_c   1.000
_cell.angle_alpha   90.00
_cell.angle_beta   90.00
_cell.angle_gamma   90.00
#
_symmetry.space_group_name_H-M   'P 1'
#
loop_
_entity.id
_entity.type
_entity.pdbx_description
1 polymer ?
#
loop_
_entity_poly.entity_id
_entity_poly.type
_entity_poly.pdbx_seq_one_letter_code
_entity_poly.pdbx_strand_id
1 'polypeptide(L)'
;MIGDDGQPETEIVEMVIPRFRVTTVFDVSQTEGEPIAELDVPELTGSVQFYDTFMEALQNISPVPIRMMEIEGEAKGYYHQTEKYIAIQENMSNVQTMKTGVHEVSHALLHDREVMDAEGILKDRTTKEVEALYSAFQNVNHFKEC
;
A
#
# COMPACT_ATOMS: atom_id res chain seq x y z
N MET A 1 24.01 30.87 16.12
CA MET A 1 24.89 30.99 17.28
C MET A 1 26.11 31.85 16.87
N ILE A 2 26.60 32.67 17.75
CA ILE A 2 27.80 33.45 17.51
C ILE A 2 28.91 32.73 18.29
N GLY A 3 29.97 32.35 17.59
CA GLY A 3 31.13 31.73 18.24
C GLY A 3 31.82 32.68 19.22
N ASP A 4 32.68 32.14 20.10
CA ASP A 4 33.36 32.87 21.17
C ASP A 4 34.35 33.95 20.63
N ASP A 5 34.64 33.94 19.32
CA ASP A 5 35.47 34.91 18.58
C ASP A 5 34.65 36.00 17.85
N GLY A 6 33.33 36.01 18.01
CA GLY A 6 32.46 37.01 17.39
C GLY A 6 32.25 36.82 15.89
N GLN A 7 32.69 35.71 15.31
CA GLN A 7 32.49 35.35 13.92
C GLN A 7 31.18 34.53 13.77
N PRO A 8 30.43 34.69 12.68
CA PRO A 8 29.25 33.83 12.44
C PRO A 8 29.70 32.39 12.17
N GLU A 9 29.31 31.47 13.02
CA GLU A 9 29.50 30.04 12.80
C GLU A 9 28.70 29.60 11.56
N THR A 10 29.43 29.18 10.53
CA THR A 10 28.82 28.65 9.31
C THR A 10 28.67 27.14 9.46
N GLU A 11 27.44 26.68 9.68
CA GLU A 11 27.13 25.26 9.68
C GLU A 11 27.03 24.78 8.23
N ILE A 12 27.86 23.81 7.86
CA ILE A 12 27.79 23.17 6.55
C ILE A 12 26.65 22.12 6.62
N VAL A 13 25.50 22.46 6.08
CA VAL A 13 24.39 21.52 5.93
C VAL A 13 24.54 20.80 4.59
N GLU A 14 24.71 19.48 4.63
CA GLU A 14 24.72 18.66 3.44
C GLU A 14 23.29 18.54 2.90
N MET A 15 23.02 19.19 1.77
CA MET A 15 21.73 19.15 1.10
C MET A 15 21.79 18.20 -0.10
N VAL A 16 21.03 17.12 -0.04
CA VAL A 16 20.84 16.21 -1.18
C VAL A 16 19.82 16.82 -2.14
N ILE A 17 20.28 17.29 -3.29
CA ILE A 17 19.42 17.83 -4.33
C ILE A 17 19.14 16.71 -5.34
N PRO A 18 17.90 16.20 -5.43
CA PRO A 18 17.56 15.19 -6.43
C PRO A 18 17.69 15.80 -7.83
N ARG A 19 18.41 15.10 -8.71
CA ARG A 19 18.54 15.48 -10.12
C ARG A 19 17.92 14.42 -11.01
N PHE A 20 17.16 14.86 -11.98
CA PHE A 20 16.59 13.99 -13.01
C PHE A 20 17.46 14.04 -14.26
N ARG A 21 17.68 12.88 -14.86
CA ARG A 21 18.36 12.73 -16.13
C ARG A 21 17.38 12.14 -17.14
N VAL A 22 17.25 12.76 -18.29
CA VAL A 22 16.48 12.21 -19.41
C VAL A 22 17.22 10.96 -19.90
N THR A 23 16.51 9.84 -19.98
CA THR A 23 17.00 8.61 -20.59
C THR A 23 15.98 8.08 -21.56
N THR A 24 16.45 7.40 -22.60
CA THR A 24 15.58 6.75 -23.57
C THR A 24 15.21 5.38 -23.02
N VAL A 25 13.93 5.06 -23.02
CA VAL A 25 13.39 3.75 -22.68
C VAL A 25 12.67 3.18 -23.88
N PHE A 26 12.70 1.87 -24.03
CA PHE A 26 12.04 1.16 -25.12
C PHE A 26 10.97 0.25 -24.52
N ASP A 27 9.85 0.14 -25.21
CA ASP A 27 8.86 -0.89 -24.94
C ASP A 27 9.42 -2.27 -25.34
N VAL A 28 9.01 -3.34 -24.65
CA VAL A 28 9.44 -4.71 -24.94
C VAL A 28 9.15 -5.09 -26.39
N SER A 29 8.05 -4.61 -26.96
CA SER A 29 7.69 -4.83 -28.36
C SER A 29 8.65 -4.19 -29.36
N GLN A 30 9.48 -3.24 -28.93
CA GLN A 30 10.50 -2.56 -29.73
C GLN A 30 11.88 -3.21 -29.63
N THR A 31 12.00 -4.30 -28.90
CA THR A 31 13.25 -5.03 -28.68
C THR A 31 13.21 -6.40 -29.38
N GLU A 32 14.36 -6.85 -29.87
CA GLU A 32 14.54 -8.20 -30.40
C GLU A 32 15.48 -8.96 -29.47
N GLY A 33 15.18 -10.22 -29.19
CA GLY A 33 16.00 -11.06 -28.33
C GLY A 33 15.22 -12.22 -27.72
N GLU A 34 15.82 -12.88 -26.74
CA GLU A 34 15.10 -13.89 -25.97
C GLU A 34 13.91 -13.25 -25.23
N PRO A 35 12.74 -13.91 -25.24
CA PRO A 35 11.61 -13.42 -24.49
C PRO A 35 12.00 -13.17 -23.03
N ILE A 36 11.66 -12.00 -22.51
CA ILE A 36 11.78 -11.74 -21.08
C ILE A 36 10.87 -12.75 -20.38
N ALA A 37 11.44 -13.53 -19.46
CA ALA A 37 10.64 -14.42 -18.62
C ALA A 37 9.55 -13.57 -17.98
N GLU A 38 8.29 -13.84 -18.32
CA GLU A 38 7.17 -13.26 -17.61
C GLU A 38 7.37 -13.61 -16.14
N LEU A 39 7.52 -12.60 -15.32
CA LEU A 39 7.40 -12.76 -13.88
C LEU A 39 5.94 -13.14 -13.63
N ASP A 40 5.67 -14.43 -13.75
CA ASP A 40 4.43 -15.00 -13.26
C ASP A 40 4.44 -14.74 -11.75
N VAL A 41 3.83 -13.63 -11.35
CA VAL A 41 3.65 -13.32 -9.93
C VAL A 41 2.58 -14.30 -9.46
N PRO A 42 2.97 -15.42 -8.80
CA PRO A 42 2.01 -16.43 -8.46
C PRO A 42 0.96 -15.80 -7.55
N GLU A 43 -0.29 -15.97 -7.92
CA GLU A 43 -1.40 -15.60 -7.04
C GLU A 43 -1.21 -16.36 -5.70
N LEU A 44 -1.34 -15.67 -4.59
CA LEU A 44 -1.24 -16.29 -3.28
C LEU A 44 -2.35 -17.34 -3.17
N THR A 45 -1.97 -18.60 -3.25
CA THR A 45 -2.88 -19.74 -3.15
C THR A 45 -2.74 -20.39 -1.78
N GLY A 46 -3.85 -20.78 -1.18
CA GLY A 46 -3.87 -21.51 0.07
C GLY A 46 -5.15 -21.30 0.86
N SER A 47 -5.44 -22.28 1.67
CA SER A 47 -6.45 -22.18 2.73
C SER A 47 -5.74 -21.84 4.04
N VAL A 48 -6.32 -20.95 4.82
CA VAL A 48 -5.76 -20.55 6.11
C VAL A 48 -6.69 -21.07 7.21
N GLN A 49 -6.11 -21.79 8.15
CA GLN A 49 -6.82 -22.12 9.37
C GLN A 49 -7.18 -20.81 10.08
N PHE A 50 -8.39 -20.69 10.60
CA PHE A 50 -8.92 -19.47 11.23
C PHE A 50 -9.23 -18.29 10.26
N TYR A 51 -9.41 -18.56 8.99
CA TYR A 51 -9.80 -17.54 8.00
C TYR A 51 -11.04 -16.74 8.45
N ASP A 52 -12.09 -17.43 8.88
CA ASP A 52 -13.35 -16.80 9.29
C ASP A 52 -13.14 -15.89 10.51
N THR A 53 -12.37 -16.36 11.50
CA THR A 53 -12.04 -15.57 12.70
C THR A 53 -11.22 -14.33 12.34
N PHE A 54 -10.29 -14.47 11.39
CA PHE A 54 -9.50 -13.35 10.91
C PHE A 54 -10.37 -12.31 10.19
N MET A 55 -11.25 -12.75 9.30
CA MET A 55 -12.13 -11.85 8.56
C MET A 55 -13.14 -11.14 9.49
N GLU A 56 -13.63 -11.81 10.51
CA GLU A 56 -14.45 -11.20 11.56
C GLU A 56 -13.67 -10.12 12.33
N ALA A 57 -12.45 -10.43 12.75
CA ALA A 57 -11.58 -9.46 13.42
C ALA A 57 -11.27 -8.25 12.52
N LEU A 58 -11.00 -8.50 11.25
CA LEU A 58 -10.74 -7.46 10.27
C LEU A 58 -11.96 -6.54 10.07
N GLN A 59 -13.17 -7.12 10.00
CA GLN A 59 -14.41 -6.36 9.92
C GLN A 59 -14.63 -5.50 11.18
N ASN A 60 -14.27 -6.00 12.36
CA ASN A 60 -14.39 -5.26 13.62
C ASN A 60 -13.40 -4.09 13.73
N ILE A 61 -12.23 -4.21 13.13
CA ILE A 61 -11.22 -3.14 13.10
C ILE A 61 -11.53 -2.12 12.00
N SER A 62 -12.15 -2.55 10.91
CA SER A 62 -12.44 -1.69 9.76
C SER A 62 -13.39 -0.56 10.15
N PRO A 63 -13.07 0.71 9.79
CA PRO A 63 -13.95 1.85 10.05
C PRO A 63 -15.20 1.84 9.16
N VAL A 64 -15.23 0.98 8.14
CA VAL A 64 -16.28 0.89 7.13
C VAL A 64 -16.62 -0.56 6.82
N PRO A 65 -17.83 -0.86 6.31
CA PRO A 65 -18.19 -2.24 5.97
C PRO A 65 -17.31 -2.82 4.87
N ILE A 66 -16.95 -4.10 5.02
CA ILE A 66 -16.26 -4.89 4.00
C ILE A 66 -17.30 -5.72 3.25
N ARG A 67 -17.30 -5.65 1.93
CA ARG A 67 -18.22 -6.36 1.05
C ARG A 67 -17.46 -7.26 0.08
N MET A 68 -17.85 -8.53 0.04
CA MET A 68 -17.39 -9.45 -1.00
C MET A 68 -18.30 -9.25 -2.22
N MET A 69 -17.70 -8.98 -3.38
CA MET A 69 -18.46 -8.72 -4.61
C MET A 69 -17.61 -9.00 -5.84
N GLU A 70 -18.25 -9.20 -6.96
CA GLU A 70 -17.57 -9.29 -8.24
C GLU A 70 -17.10 -7.90 -8.66
N ILE A 71 -15.79 -7.77 -8.96
CA ILE A 71 -15.16 -6.53 -9.38
C ILE A 71 -14.74 -6.67 -10.84
N GLU A 72 -15.18 -5.76 -11.69
CA GLU A 72 -14.79 -5.75 -13.09
C GLU A 72 -13.31 -5.35 -13.24
N GLY A 73 -12.55 -6.09 -14.06
CA GLY A 73 -11.15 -5.82 -14.33
C GLY A 73 -10.20 -6.63 -13.46
N GLU A 74 -8.96 -6.12 -13.28
CA GLU A 74 -7.88 -6.83 -12.60
C GLU A 74 -7.75 -6.50 -11.10
N ALA A 75 -8.55 -5.54 -10.62
CA ALA A 75 -8.50 -5.12 -9.23
C ALA A 75 -8.98 -6.23 -8.30
N LYS A 76 -8.23 -6.51 -7.26
CA LYS A 76 -8.58 -7.51 -6.23
C LYS A 76 -9.43 -6.91 -5.09
N GLY A 77 -9.39 -5.60 -4.95
CA GLY A 77 -10.17 -4.83 -3.98
C GLY A 77 -10.00 -3.35 -4.19
N TYR A 78 -10.83 -2.57 -3.52
CA TYR A 78 -10.69 -1.12 -3.46
C TYR A 78 -11.47 -0.54 -2.26
N TYR A 79 -11.01 0.60 -1.77
CA TYR A 79 -11.75 1.41 -0.81
C TYR A 79 -12.54 2.51 -1.54
N HIS A 80 -13.86 2.50 -1.37
CA HIS A 80 -14.76 3.50 -1.95
C HIS A 80 -14.95 4.68 -0.99
N GLN A 81 -14.21 5.76 -1.23
CA GLN A 81 -14.14 6.91 -0.32
C GLN A 81 -15.47 7.67 -0.16
N THR A 82 -16.29 7.71 -1.18
CA THR A 82 -17.56 8.47 -1.15
C THR A 82 -18.66 7.69 -0.44
N GLU A 83 -18.82 6.42 -0.77
CA GLU A 83 -19.86 5.56 -0.17
C GLU A 83 -19.41 4.84 1.09
N LYS A 84 -18.12 5.02 1.47
CA LYS A 84 -17.53 4.49 2.68
C LYS A 84 -17.74 2.99 2.85
N TYR A 85 -17.22 2.21 1.92
CA TYR A 85 -17.12 0.76 2.02
C TYR A 85 -15.85 0.23 1.35
N ILE A 86 -15.45 -0.96 1.73
CA ILE A 86 -14.39 -1.71 1.08
C ILE A 86 -15.01 -2.82 0.25
N ALA A 87 -14.63 -2.91 -1.02
CA ALA A 87 -14.97 -4.02 -1.89
C ALA A 87 -13.77 -4.98 -1.98
N ILE A 88 -14.03 -6.27 -1.87
CA ILE A 88 -13.04 -7.33 -2.09
C ILE A 88 -13.61 -8.29 -3.13
N GLN A 89 -12.78 -8.64 -4.12
CA GLN A 89 -13.15 -9.60 -5.16
C GLN A 89 -13.50 -10.93 -4.52
N GLU A 90 -14.67 -11.45 -4.88
CA GLU A 90 -15.10 -12.79 -4.47
C GLU A 90 -14.37 -13.90 -5.23
N ASN A 91 -14.46 -15.12 -4.71
CA ASN A 91 -13.84 -16.32 -5.28
C ASN A 91 -12.29 -16.32 -5.37
N MET A 92 -11.61 -15.46 -4.61
CA MET A 92 -10.18 -15.55 -4.42
C MET A 92 -9.79 -16.60 -3.36
N SER A 93 -8.52 -16.98 -3.32
CA SER A 93 -8.00 -17.80 -2.22
C SER A 93 -8.09 -17.06 -0.88
N ASN A 94 -8.16 -17.80 0.22
CA ASN A 94 -8.22 -17.22 1.56
C ASN A 94 -7.05 -16.27 1.83
N VAL A 95 -5.83 -16.68 1.45
CA VAL A 95 -4.61 -15.85 1.63
C VAL A 95 -4.71 -14.55 0.83
N GLN A 96 -5.17 -14.62 -0.42
CA GLN A 96 -5.32 -13.42 -1.25
C GLN A 96 -6.40 -12.49 -0.70
N THR A 97 -7.51 -13.03 -0.24
CA THR A 97 -8.60 -12.25 0.36
C THR A 97 -8.14 -11.55 1.64
N MET A 98 -7.43 -12.25 2.52
CA MET A 98 -6.86 -11.68 3.75
C MET A 98 -5.88 -10.54 3.44
N LYS A 99 -4.95 -10.76 2.51
CA LYS A 99 -3.97 -9.74 2.08
C LYS A 99 -4.69 -8.50 1.53
N THR A 100 -5.63 -8.70 0.63
CA THR A 100 -6.39 -7.61 0.03
C THR A 100 -7.19 -6.85 1.10
N GLY A 101 -7.87 -7.58 1.99
CA GLY A 101 -8.66 -7.00 3.06
C GLY A 101 -7.84 -6.10 3.99
N VAL A 102 -6.67 -6.56 4.44
CA VAL A 102 -5.77 -5.75 5.28
C VAL A 102 -5.28 -4.51 4.53
N HIS A 103 -4.94 -4.65 3.25
CA HIS A 103 -4.50 -3.53 2.42
C HIS A 103 -5.58 -2.45 2.30
N GLU A 104 -6.81 -2.82 1.98
CA GLU A 104 -7.92 -1.87 1.82
C GLU A 104 -8.36 -1.26 3.16
N VAL A 105 -8.34 -2.03 4.25
CA VAL A 105 -8.59 -1.48 5.60
C VAL A 105 -7.52 -0.45 5.98
N SER A 106 -6.26 -0.70 5.63
CA SER A 106 -5.18 0.27 5.85
C SER A 106 -5.42 1.57 5.07
N HIS A 107 -5.91 1.49 3.83
CA HIS A 107 -6.33 2.69 3.08
C HIS A 107 -7.48 3.43 3.77
N ALA A 108 -8.48 2.72 4.26
CA ALA A 108 -9.61 3.34 4.95
C ALA A 108 -9.21 4.03 6.26
N LEU A 109 -8.25 3.46 7.00
CA LEU A 109 -7.78 4.00 8.28
C LEU A 109 -6.79 5.17 8.10
N LEU A 110 -5.89 5.09 7.14
CA LEU A 110 -4.75 6.01 7.01
C LEU A 110 -4.95 7.07 5.93
N HIS A 111 -5.74 6.77 4.91
CA HIS A 111 -5.82 7.57 3.68
C HIS A 111 -7.25 7.99 3.33
N ASP A 112 -8.18 7.87 4.29
CA ASP A 112 -9.49 8.47 4.13
C ASP A 112 -9.34 9.99 4.03
N ARG A 113 -10.11 10.60 3.16
CA ARG A 113 -10.00 12.02 2.87
C ARG A 113 -10.26 12.88 4.10
N GLU A 114 -11.23 12.50 4.92
CA GLU A 114 -11.57 13.22 6.14
C GLU A 114 -10.46 13.11 7.19
N VAL A 115 -9.80 11.93 7.28
CA VAL A 115 -8.66 11.72 8.17
C VAL A 115 -7.48 12.57 7.73
N MET A 116 -7.15 12.56 6.42
CA MET A 116 -6.05 13.35 5.88
C MET A 116 -6.28 14.86 5.98
N ASP A 117 -7.51 15.30 5.73
CA ASP A 117 -7.88 16.71 5.86
C ASP A 117 -7.80 17.17 7.33
N ALA A 118 -8.18 16.34 8.28
CA ALA A 118 -8.08 16.63 9.71
C ALA A 118 -6.63 16.72 10.20
N GLU A 119 -5.73 15.92 9.63
CA GLU A 119 -4.29 15.94 9.94
C GLU A 119 -3.53 17.02 9.16
N GLY A 120 -4.13 17.64 8.16
CA GLY A 120 -3.49 18.63 7.28
C GLY A 120 -2.39 18.07 6.41
N ILE A 121 -2.41 16.75 6.15
CA ILE A 121 -1.37 16.03 5.41
C ILE A 121 -1.87 15.71 4.01
N LEU A 122 -1.16 16.21 3.01
CA LEU A 122 -1.35 15.82 1.62
C LEU A 122 -0.34 14.74 1.25
N LYS A 123 -0.82 13.53 1.02
CA LYS A 123 0.00 12.40 0.55
C LYS A 123 -0.29 12.12 -0.91
N ASP A 124 0.76 11.87 -1.68
CA ASP A 124 0.62 11.40 -3.05
C ASP A 124 0.18 9.92 -3.10
N ARG A 125 -0.18 9.45 -4.28
CA ARG A 125 -0.64 8.06 -4.47
C ARG A 125 0.44 7.05 -4.08
N THR A 126 1.68 7.30 -4.45
CA THR A 126 2.80 6.40 -4.19
C THR A 126 3.04 6.24 -2.69
N THR A 127 3.03 7.33 -1.95
CA THR A 127 3.15 7.32 -0.48
C THR A 127 2.03 6.50 0.17
N LYS A 128 0.79 6.68 -0.28
CA LYS A 128 -0.36 5.92 0.23
C LYS A 128 -0.23 4.42 0.00
N GLU A 129 0.20 4.01 -1.19
CA GLU A 129 0.41 2.59 -1.50
C GLU A 129 1.52 1.98 -0.64
N VAL A 130 2.64 2.68 -0.46
CA VAL A 130 3.75 2.21 0.38
C VAL A 130 3.31 2.06 1.84
N GLU A 131 2.59 3.02 2.39
CA GLU A 131 2.10 2.96 3.77
C GLU A 131 1.09 1.84 3.97
N ALA A 132 0.16 1.64 3.04
CA ALA A 132 -0.81 0.55 3.10
C ALA A 132 -0.13 -0.82 3.01
N LEU A 133 0.84 -1.00 2.11
CA LEU A 133 1.65 -2.21 2.01
C LEU A 133 2.46 -2.47 3.27
N TYR A 134 3.08 -1.46 3.83
CA TYR A 134 3.86 -1.58 5.06
C TYR A 134 2.99 -1.99 6.24
N SER A 135 1.82 -1.36 6.40
CA SER A 135 0.85 -1.71 7.44
C SER A 135 0.36 -3.15 7.29
N ALA A 136 0.06 -3.58 6.07
CA ALA A 136 -0.34 -4.95 5.78
C ALA A 136 0.78 -5.96 6.13
N PHE A 137 2.04 -5.63 5.80
CA PHE A 137 3.19 -6.47 6.09
C PHE A 137 3.46 -6.61 7.59
N GLN A 138 3.37 -5.53 8.35
CA GLN A 138 3.55 -5.54 9.80
C GLN A 138 2.51 -6.42 10.49
N ASN A 139 1.25 -6.30 10.10
CA ASN A 139 0.18 -7.10 10.66
C ASN A 139 0.36 -8.61 10.36
N VAL A 140 0.75 -8.98 9.15
CA VAL A 140 0.99 -10.39 8.78
C VAL A 140 2.15 -10.99 9.58
N ASN A 141 3.21 -10.24 9.84
CA ASN A 141 4.35 -10.72 10.62
C ASN A 141 4.01 -10.91 12.10
N HIS A 142 3.19 -10.05 12.66
CA HIS A 142 2.74 -10.19 14.05
C HIS A 142 1.93 -11.48 14.29
N PHE A 143 1.15 -11.93 13.31
CA PHE A 143 0.40 -13.19 13.37
C PHE A 143 1.27 -14.45 13.19
N LYS A 144 2.51 -14.34 12.73
CA LYS A 144 3.43 -15.49 12.61
C LYS A 144 4.16 -15.81 13.91
N GLU A 145 4.17 -14.91 14.88
CA GLU A 145 4.86 -15.08 16.17
C GLU A 145 3.91 -15.54 17.29
N CYS A 146 2.63 -15.69 17.01
CA CYS A 146 1.62 -16.33 17.86
C CYS A 146 1.29 -17.73 17.35
#